data_ae395904528aec338de0cb81e821ba3f
#
_entry.id   ae395904528aec338de0cb81e821ba3f
#
_cell.length_a   1.000
_cell.length_b   1.000
_cell.length_c   1.000
_cell.angle_alpha   90.00
_cell.angle_beta   90.00
_cell.angle_gamma   90.00
#
_symmetry.space_group_name_H-M   'P 1'
#
loop_
_entity.id
_entity.type
_entity.pdbx_description
1 polymer ?
#
loop_
_entity_poly.entity_id
_entity_poly.type
_entity_poly.pdbx_seq_one_letter_code
_entity_poly.pdbx_strand_id
1 'polypeptide(L)'
;MSARRRKMADPFDVVRSIGLTLPGVEAGTRYDGSPVLKWGGAFMAGLARHHTAEAATLVVRMSVEERQLLLDEAPETYYITDYYEPYPLVLVRLSRVDEHALRDLLSVSWRMTLEKGRPNTRVQRQMRRATTAAPSSAGRR
;
A
#
# COMPACT_ATOMS: atom_id res chain seq x y z
N MET A 1 9.14 -23.10 22.20
CA MET A 1 8.86 -23.32 21.49
C MET A 1 8.41 -22.63 20.30
N SER A 2 7.47 -22.99 19.70
CA SER A 2 7.12 -22.41 18.45
C SER A 2 6.74 -20.95 18.53
N ALA A 3 6.33 -20.56 19.69
CA ALA A 3 5.97 -19.16 19.86
C ALA A 3 7.14 -18.25 19.54
N ARG A 4 8.30 -18.69 19.85
CA ARG A 4 9.43 -17.87 19.57
C ARG A 4 9.66 -17.67 18.12
N ARG A 5 9.41 -18.68 17.37
CA ARG A 5 9.61 -18.54 15.97
C ARG A 5 8.70 -17.53 15.36
N ARG A 6 7.53 -17.38 15.92
CA ARG A 6 6.63 -16.40 15.41
C ARG A 6 7.16 -15.01 15.56
N LYS A 7 7.96 -14.77 16.58
CA LYS A 7 8.54 -13.48 16.72
C LYS A 7 9.49 -13.19 15.62
N MET A 8 10.02 -14.23 15.01
CA MET A 8 10.92 -14.04 13.90
C MET A 8 10.16 -13.93 12.60
N ALA A 9 8.86 -14.03 12.66
CA ALA A 9 8.07 -14.00 11.44
C ALA A 9 8.19 -12.65 10.75
N ASP A 10 7.97 -12.70 9.46
CA ASP A 10 7.96 -11.52 8.62
C ASP A 10 6.92 -10.54 9.17
N PRO A 11 7.29 -9.30 9.42
CA PRO A 11 6.31 -8.32 9.90
C PRO A 11 5.15 -8.12 8.94
N PHE A 12 5.32 -8.52 7.70
CA PHE A 12 4.23 -8.40 6.73
C PHE A 12 3.18 -9.51 6.89
N ASP A 13 3.45 -10.53 7.69
CA ASP A 13 2.50 -11.64 7.83
C ASP A 13 1.14 -11.17 8.33
N VAL A 14 1.10 -10.30 9.31
CA VAL A 14 -0.15 -9.78 9.82
C VAL A 14 -0.85 -8.94 8.76
N VAL A 15 -0.07 -8.14 8.05
CA VAL A 15 -0.62 -7.30 6.98
C VAL A 15 -1.27 -8.18 5.92
N ARG A 16 -0.57 -9.24 5.52
CA ARG A 16 -1.08 -10.16 4.50
C ARG A 16 -2.36 -10.84 4.98
N SER A 17 -2.35 -11.29 6.20
CA SER A 17 -3.49 -11.99 6.77
C SER A 17 -4.73 -11.11 6.75
N ILE A 18 -4.59 -9.89 7.19
CA ILE A 18 -5.72 -8.96 7.22
C ILE A 18 -6.15 -8.59 5.81
N GLY A 19 -5.18 -8.28 4.97
CA GLY A 19 -5.48 -7.85 3.62
C GLY A 19 -6.24 -8.89 2.83
N LEU A 20 -5.90 -10.15 3.02
CA LEU A 20 -6.55 -11.21 2.28
C LEU A 20 -8.00 -11.45 2.70
N THR A 21 -8.45 -10.85 3.79
CA THR A 21 -9.86 -10.92 4.15
C THR A 21 -10.70 -9.95 3.32
N LEU A 22 -10.05 -9.00 2.65
CA LEU A 22 -10.79 -8.03 1.83
C LEU A 22 -11.03 -8.61 0.45
N PRO A 23 -12.25 -8.46 -0.07
CA PRO A 23 -12.60 -9.11 -1.35
C PRO A 23 -11.70 -8.67 -2.50
N GLY A 24 -11.17 -9.64 -3.22
CA GLY A 24 -10.39 -9.39 -4.41
C GLY A 24 -8.95 -9.02 -4.19
N VAL A 25 -8.52 -8.94 -2.95
CA VAL A 25 -7.12 -8.60 -2.64
C VAL A 25 -6.26 -9.84 -2.85
N GLU A 26 -5.11 -9.62 -3.47
CA GLU A 26 -4.16 -10.68 -3.73
C GLU A 26 -2.82 -10.31 -3.11
N ALA A 27 -2.14 -11.32 -2.57
CA ALA A 27 -0.80 -11.14 -2.07
C ALA A 27 0.17 -11.52 -3.18
N GLY A 28 1.24 -10.74 -3.30
CA GLY A 28 2.23 -11.02 -4.32
C GLY A 28 3.57 -10.48 -3.88
N THR A 29 4.50 -10.42 -4.83
CA THR A 29 5.81 -9.88 -4.56
C THR A 29 6.21 -8.94 -5.69
N ARG A 30 7.09 -8.01 -5.35
CA ARG A 30 7.70 -7.17 -6.36
C ARG A 30 8.84 -7.95 -7.01
N TYR A 31 9.41 -7.37 -8.05
CA TYR A 31 10.50 -8.04 -8.74
C TYR A 31 11.70 -8.33 -7.83
N ASP A 32 11.84 -7.57 -6.75
CA ASP A 32 12.94 -7.79 -5.81
C ASP A 32 12.55 -8.75 -4.68
N GLY A 33 11.36 -9.36 -4.77
CA GLY A 33 10.93 -10.34 -3.78
C GLY A 33 10.20 -9.75 -2.59
N SER A 34 10.10 -8.44 -2.48
CA SER A 34 9.43 -7.85 -1.33
C SER A 34 7.91 -8.02 -1.45
N PRO A 35 7.22 -8.24 -0.32
CA PRO A 35 5.80 -8.54 -0.36
C PRO A 35 4.92 -7.32 -0.62
N VAL A 36 3.82 -7.54 -1.32
CA VAL A 36 2.83 -6.49 -1.58
C VAL A 36 1.44 -7.09 -1.53
N LEU A 37 0.47 -6.20 -1.34
CA LEU A 37 -0.94 -6.52 -1.51
C LEU A 37 -1.45 -5.69 -2.68
N LYS A 38 -2.24 -6.32 -3.53
CA LYS A 38 -2.80 -5.66 -4.71
C LYS A 38 -4.25 -5.99 -4.88
N TRP A 39 -4.95 -5.14 -5.59
CA TRP A 39 -6.31 -5.40 -6.03
C TRP A 39 -6.39 -5.07 -7.50
N GLY A 40 -6.78 -6.06 -8.31
CA GLY A 40 -6.87 -5.84 -9.74
C GLY A 40 -5.55 -5.40 -10.35
N GLY A 41 -4.45 -5.85 -9.80
CA GLY A 41 -3.13 -5.46 -10.27
C GLY A 41 -2.65 -4.13 -9.73
N ALA A 42 -3.49 -3.40 -9.01
CA ALA A 42 -3.11 -2.09 -8.48
C ALA A 42 -2.54 -2.23 -7.07
N PHE A 43 -1.50 -1.49 -6.81
CA PHE A 43 -0.83 -1.52 -5.51
C PHE A 43 -1.74 -1.00 -4.41
N MET A 44 -1.79 -1.70 -3.28
CA MET A 44 -2.49 -1.26 -2.08
C MET A 44 -1.53 -1.00 -0.95
N ALA A 45 -0.67 -1.95 -0.65
CA ALA A 45 0.24 -1.85 0.48
C ALA A 45 1.44 -2.74 0.24
N GLY A 46 2.58 -2.36 0.82
CA GLY A 46 3.78 -3.16 0.70
C GLY A 46 4.85 -2.59 1.60
N LEU A 47 5.91 -3.36 1.82
CA LEU A 47 7.01 -2.86 2.63
C LEU A 47 7.76 -1.77 1.89
N ALA A 48 8.17 -0.75 2.62
CA ALA A 48 8.90 0.36 2.02
C ALA A 48 10.28 -0.12 1.57
N ARG A 49 10.69 0.35 0.41
CA ARG A 49 11.96 -0.05 -0.16
C ARG A 49 12.99 1.07 -0.23
N HIS A 50 12.54 2.31 -0.11
CA HIS A 50 13.45 3.43 -0.23
C HIS A 50 14.21 3.66 1.07
N HIS A 51 15.47 4.05 0.95
CA HIS A 51 16.33 4.18 2.12
C HIS A 51 15.90 5.27 3.09
N THR A 52 15.03 6.19 2.67
CA THR A 52 14.55 7.22 3.59
C THR A 52 13.53 6.66 4.57
N ALA A 53 12.98 5.48 4.31
CA ALA A 53 12.02 4.88 5.23
C ALA A 53 12.75 4.06 6.27
N GLU A 54 12.21 4.05 7.47
CA GLU A 54 12.76 3.23 8.54
C GLU A 54 12.52 1.76 8.25
N ALA A 55 13.27 0.90 8.91
CA ALA A 55 13.08 -0.53 8.79
C ALA A 55 11.67 -0.90 9.26
N ALA A 56 11.10 -1.94 8.71
CA ALA A 56 9.77 -2.42 9.06
C ALA A 56 8.71 -1.34 8.91
N THR A 57 8.79 -0.60 7.81
CA THR A 57 7.80 0.40 7.46
C THR A 57 6.90 -0.15 6.37
N LEU A 58 5.60 0.04 6.55
CA LEU A 58 4.60 -0.35 5.57
C LEU A 58 4.17 0.89 4.79
N VAL A 59 4.12 0.76 3.47
CA VAL A 59 3.55 1.81 2.62
C VAL A 59 2.11 1.43 2.39
N VAL A 60 1.19 2.35 2.70
CA VAL A 60 -0.23 2.09 2.50
C VAL A 60 -0.80 3.19 1.61
N ARG A 61 -1.42 2.79 0.52
CA ARG A 61 -2.03 3.73 -0.40
C ARG A 61 -3.22 4.41 0.25
N MET A 62 -3.26 5.73 0.17
CA MET A 62 -4.41 6.48 0.67
C MET A 62 -4.34 7.91 0.19
N SER A 63 -5.42 8.65 0.36
CA SER A 63 -5.44 10.03 -0.10
C SER A 63 -4.54 10.88 0.79
N VAL A 64 -4.10 12.00 0.25
CA VAL A 64 -3.28 12.94 0.99
C VAL A 64 -4.05 13.49 2.18
N GLU A 65 -5.34 13.69 2.01
CA GLU A 65 -6.18 14.20 3.11
C GLU A 65 -6.23 13.23 4.28
N GLU A 66 -6.41 11.95 3.98
CA GLU A 66 -6.43 10.96 5.05
C GLU A 66 -5.07 10.80 5.67
N ARG A 67 -4.03 10.89 4.87
CA ARG A 67 -2.68 10.84 5.39
C ARG A 67 -2.46 11.94 6.42
N GLN A 68 -2.91 13.16 6.09
CA GLN A 68 -2.69 14.28 6.99
C GLN A 68 -3.36 14.06 8.33
N LEU A 69 -4.56 13.50 8.32
CA LEU A 69 -5.25 13.19 9.57
C LEU A 69 -4.45 12.22 10.43
N LEU A 70 -3.89 11.21 9.80
CA LEU A 70 -3.09 10.23 10.53
C LEU A 70 -1.81 10.83 11.09
N LEU A 71 -1.16 11.67 10.29
CA LEU A 71 0.07 12.31 10.73
C LEU A 71 -0.18 13.21 11.94
N ASP A 72 -1.32 13.89 11.93
CA ASP A 72 -1.67 14.77 13.03
C ASP A 72 -2.06 13.99 14.28
N GLU A 73 -2.76 12.88 14.07
CA GLU A 73 -3.32 12.12 15.17
C GLU A 73 -2.31 11.24 15.88
N ALA A 74 -1.42 10.60 15.14
CA ALA A 74 -0.49 9.64 15.72
C ALA A 74 0.86 9.69 15.03
N PRO A 75 1.60 10.79 15.22
CA PRO A 75 2.89 10.93 14.54
C PRO A 75 3.94 9.90 14.95
N GLU A 76 3.72 9.22 16.06
CA GLU A 76 4.65 8.18 16.45
C GLU A 76 4.44 6.90 15.64
N THR A 77 3.29 6.77 15.00
CA THR A 77 2.97 5.59 14.20
C THR A 77 3.10 5.87 12.71
N TYR A 78 2.65 7.04 12.28
CA TYR A 78 2.58 7.40 10.87
C TYR A 78 3.56 8.51 10.54
N TYR A 79 4.15 8.43 9.36
CA TYR A 79 5.07 9.48 8.96
C TYR A 79 5.17 9.52 7.44
N ILE A 80 5.93 10.47 6.93
CA ILE A 80 6.14 10.60 5.50
C ILE A 80 7.53 11.20 5.33
N THR A 81 8.19 10.83 4.25
CA THR A 81 9.50 11.39 3.91
C THR A 81 9.37 12.16 2.62
N ASP A 82 10.36 13.00 2.33
CA ASP A 82 10.32 13.80 1.11
C ASP A 82 10.19 12.95 -0.13
N TYR A 83 10.81 11.79 -0.13
CA TYR A 83 10.75 10.90 -1.27
C TYR A 83 9.33 10.43 -1.55
N TYR A 84 8.59 10.09 -0.48
CA TYR A 84 7.25 9.54 -0.63
C TYR A 84 6.15 10.59 -0.65
N GLU A 85 6.47 11.78 -0.21
CA GLU A 85 5.48 12.83 -0.02
C GLU A 85 4.64 13.13 -1.26
N PRO A 86 5.20 13.10 -2.49
CA PRO A 86 4.39 13.40 -3.68
C PRO A 86 3.35 12.35 -4.02
N TYR A 87 3.41 11.18 -3.39
CA TYR A 87 2.53 10.08 -3.75
C TYR A 87 1.38 9.92 -2.77
N PRO A 88 0.23 9.40 -3.22
CA PRO A 88 -0.93 9.21 -2.32
C PRO A 88 -0.73 7.95 -1.48
N LEU A 89 0.01 8.11 -0.42
CA LEU A 89 0.31 7.01 0.48
C LEU A 89 0.77 7.55 1.83
N VAL A 90 0.88 6.66 2.82
CA VAL A 90 1.43 7.00 4.12
C VAL A 90 2.38 5.91 4.53
N LEU A 91 3.37 6.27 5.33
CA LEU A 91 4.31 5.33 5.89
C LEU A 91 3.88 4.97 7.30
N VAL A 92 3.89 3.68 7.61
CA VAL A 92 3.39 3.17 8.87
C VAL A 92 4.49 2.36 9.56
N ARG A 93 4.79 2.73 10.79
CA ARG A 93 5.76 1.95 11.57
C ARG A 93 5.06 0.71 12.09
N LEU A 94 5.41 -0.43 11.55
CA LEU A 94 4.75 -1.67 11.93
C LEU A 94 4.95 -2.03 13.39
N SER A 95 6.00 -1.51 14.01
CA SER A 95 6.23 -1.75 15.42
C SER A 95 5.30 -0.95 16.32
N ARG A 96 4.60 0.03 15.76
CA ARG A 96 3.75 0.91 16.55
C ARG A 96 2.27 0.75 16.26
N VAL A 97 1.93 0.27 15.08
CA VAL A 97 0.53 0.17 14.70
C VAL A 97 -0.07 -1.09 15.32
N ASP A 98 -1.27 -0.97 15.89
CA ASP A 98 -1.92 -2.17 16.40
C ASP A 98 -2.79 -2.77 15.31
N GLU A 99 -3.28 -3.97 15.58
CA GLU A 99 -4.00 -4.72 14.56
C GLU A 99 -5.30 -4.04 14.15
N HIS A 100 -5.98 -3.43 15.09
CA HIS A 100 -7.24 -2.75 14.79
C HIS A 100 -7.00 -1.59 13.82
N ALA A 101 -6.00 -0.77 14.12
CA ALA A 101 -5.66 0.34 13.24
C ALA A 101 -5.22 -0.16 11.88
N LEU A 102 -4.50 -1.27 11.85
CA LEU A 102 -4.04 -1.84 10.59
C LEU A 102 -5.21 -2.29 9.73
N ARG A 103 -6.23 -2.89 10.34
CA ARG A 103 -7.43 -3.27 9.61
C ARG A 103 -8.11 -2.06 8.99
N ASP A 104 -8.21 -0.97 9.75
CA ASP A 104 -8.81 0.25 9.23
C ASP A 104 -8.01 0.82 8.08
N LEU A 105 -6.69 0.84 8.21
CA LEU A 105 -5.83 1.36 7.17
C LEU A 105 -6.00 0.58 5.88
N LEU A 106 -5.99 -0.73 5.98
CA LEU A 106 -6.09 -1.56 4.79
C LEU A 106 -7.47 -1.44 4.16
N SER A 107 -8.51 -1.27 4.97
CA SER A 107 -9.85 -1.06 4.45
C SER A 107 -9.95 0.25 3.68
N VAL A 108 -9.34 1.30 4.21
CA VAL A 108 -9.33 2.59 3.53
C VAL A 108 -8.59 2.48 2.20
N SER A 109 -7.45 1.82 2.22
CA SER A 109 -6.65 1.65 1.02
C SER A 109 -7.40 0.82 -0.01
N TRP A 110 -8.08 -0.22 0.46
CA TRP A 110 -8.86 -1.08 -0.42
C TRP A 110 -9.97 -0.29 -1.13
N ARG A 111 -10.71 0.50 -0.36
CA ARG A 111 -11.78 1.29 -0.96
C ARG A 111 -11.25 2.28 -1.98
N MET A 112 -10.15 2.93 -1.67
CA MET A 112 -9.56 3.87 -2.61
C MET A 112 -9.10 3.16 -3.88
N THR A 113 -8.51 1.98 -3.73
CA THR A 113 -8.02 1.23 -4.87
C THR A 113 -9.17 0.73 -5.72
N LEU A 114 -10.26 0.31 -5.08
CA LEU A 114 -11.45 -0.09 -5.82
C LEU A 114 -11.95 1.03 -6.69
N GLU A 115 -12.08 2.21 -6.12
CA GLU A 115 -12.60 3.34 -6.87
C GLU A 115 -11.72 3.70 -8.05
N LYS A 116 -10.42 3.71 -7.82
CA LYS A 116 -9.50 4.06 -8.87
C LYS A 116 -9.42 3.01 -9.94
N GLY A 117 -9.58 1.75 -9.56
CA GLY A 117 -9.47 0.67 -10.50
C GLY A 117 -10.76 0.30 -11.19
N ARG A 118 -11.86 0.95 -10.84
CA ARG A 118 -13.14 0.57 -11.42
C ARG A 118 -13.18 0.95 -12.89
N PRO A 119 -13.36 -0.02 -13.78
CA PRO A 119 -13.27 0.25 -15.20
C PRO A 119 -14.61 0.57 -15.81
N ASN A 120 -15.37 1.40 -15.20
CA ASN A 120 -16.71 1.59 -15.67
C ASN A 120 -16.94 2.81 -16.53
N THR A 121 -15.98 3.68 -16.65
CA THR A 121 -16.21 4.89 -17.38
C THR A 121 -15.33 4.99 -18.57
N ARG A 122 -15.80 5.75 -19.54
CA ARG A 122 -15.05 6.00 -20.73
C ARG A 122 -13.76 6.75 -20.42
N VAL A 123 -13.85 7.67 -19.48
CA VAL A 123 -12.69 8.46 -19.08
C VAL A 123 -11.59 7.55 -18.54
N GLN A 124 -11.99 6.66 -17.66
CA GLN A 124 -11.03 5.77 -17.05
C GLN A 124 -10.39 4.86 -18.10
N ARG A 125 -11.18 4.41 -19.04
CA ARG A 125 -10.67 3.58 -20.10
C ARG A 125 -9.69 4.34 -20.97
N GLN A 126 -9.99 5.60 -21.25
CA GLN A 126 -9.11 6.43 -22.02
C GLN A 126 -7.79 6.67 -21.30
N MET A 127 -7.83 6.90 -20.03
CA MET A 127 -6.62 7.13 -19.26
C MET A 127 -5.74 5.90 -19.28
N ARG A 128 -6.34 4.74 -19.13
CA ARG A 128 -5.59 3.50 -19.16
C ARG A 128 -4.92 3.31 -20.52
N ARG A 129 -5.64 3.61 -21.58
CA ARG A 129 -5.11 3.46 -22.91
C ARG A 129 -3.96 4.41 -23.14
N ALA A 130 -4.09 5.63 -22.66
CA ALA A 130 -3.05 6.63 -22.83
C ALA A 130 -1.78 6.21 -22.10
N THR A 131 -1.93 5.69 -20.91
CA THR A 131 -0.81 5.24 -20.13
C THR A 131 -0.08 4.11 -20.83
N THR A 132 -0.83 3.20 -21.39
CA THR A 132 -0.25 2.06 -22.07
C THR A 132 0.49 2.48 -23.31
N ALA A 133 -0.05 3.39 -24.06
CA ALA A 133 0.55 3.80 -25.32
C ALA A 133 1.86 4.51 -25.12
N ALA A 134 1.98 5.19 -24.12
CA ALA A 134 3.21 5.90 -23.90
C ALA A 134 4.35 4.98 -23.62
N PRO A 135 4.96 4.72 -23.96
CA PRO A 135 5.91 3.99 -23.71
C PRO A 135 6.54 3.62 -23.92
N SER A 136 6.28 3.80 -24.01
CA SER A 136 6.27 3.54 -24.19
C SER A 136 6.38 3.61 -24.67
N SER A 137 6.65 4.01 -24.81
CA SER A 137 6.28 4.09 -25.04
C SER A 137 6.16 4.18 -25.31
N ALA A 138 6.69 4.42 -25.62
CA ALA A 138 6.01 4.45 -25.62
C ALA A 138 5.69 4.40 -25.80
N GLY A 139 6.02 4.42 -26.10
CA GLY A 139 5.21 4.33 -25.85
C GLY A 139 4.85 4.43 -26.24
N ARG A 140 5.12 4.52 -26.59
CA ARG A 140 4.44 4.49 -26.69
C ARG A 140 4.12 4.85 -27.13
N ARG A 141 4.25 5.10 -27.49
CA ARG A 141 3.73 5.29 -27.59
C ARG A 141 3.63 5.10 -27.74
#